data_74e8d4a8387b841cfbb0c1d25de9fcd3
#
_entry.id   74e8d4a8387b841cfbb0c1d25de9fcd3
#
_cell.length_a   1.000
_cell.length_b   1.000
_cell.length_c   1.000
_cell.angle_alpha   90.00
_cell.angle_beta   90.00
_cell.angle_gamma   90.00
#
_symmetry.space_group_name_H-M   'P 1'
#
loop_
_entity.id
_entity.type
_entity.pdbx_description
1 polymer ?
#
loop_
_entity_poly.entity_id
_entity_poly.type
_entity_poly.pdbx_seq_one_letter_code
_entity_poly.pdbx_strand_id
1 'polypeptide(L)'
;GSILLEYNSMDGDIKLYGSYVLEKGSYNFSLQDIITRDFSIKEGSRVSFHGDPMATNLDISAIYSLSANLLDLDENFANDKELSRTTVPVQTILNVSGDVRRPDLNFDIAFPTLTQDVDRRVRSIISTNDMMNRQIIYLLALNRFYTPDFMNMGQSRNNELVSVASSTLSLSLIHISEPT
;
A
#
# COMPACT_ATOMS: atom_id res chain seq x y z
N GLY A 1 -9.25 22.71 5.38
CA GLY A 1 -7.93 23.15 5.84
C GLY A 1 -7.62 24.55 5.40
N SER A 2 -6.78 25.25 6.14
CA SER A 2 -6.29 26.60 5.79
C SER A 2 -4.77 26.53 5.59
N ILE A 3 -4.30 27.19 4.54
CA ILE A 3 -2.88 27.34 4.24
C ILE A 3 -2.57 28.83 4.22
N LEU A 4 -1.56 29.22 4.99
CA LEU A 4 -0.99 30.57 4.95
C LEU A 4 0.27 30.55 4.07
N LEU A 5 0.30 31.43 3.08
CA LEU A 5 1.45 31.66 2.23
C LEU A 5 2.09 33.00 2.60
N GLU A 6 3.36 32.99 2.93
CA GLU A 6 4.20 34.18 3.11
C GLU A 6 5.20 34.27 1.95
N TYR A 7 5.30 35.44 1.35
CA TYR A 7 6.25 35.73 0.28
C TYR A 7 7.13 36.89 0.69
N ASN A 8 8.43 36.70 0.68
CA ASN A 8 9.41 37.74 0.89
C ASN A 8 9.95 38.21 -0.46
N SER A 9 9.60 39.43 -0.84
CA SER A 9 9.99 40.00 -2.13
C SER A 9 11.47 40.39 -2.22
N MET A 10 12.22 40.43 -1.10
CA MET A 10 13.63 40.79 -1.11
C MET A 10 14.56 39.66 -1.54
N ASP A 11 14.22 38.43 -1.16
CA ASP A 11 15.00 37.24 -1.45
C ASP A 11 14.25 36.21 -2.30
N GLY A 12 12.97 36.46 -2.58
CA GLY A 12 12.10 35.54 -3.31
C GLY A 12 11.67 34.30 -2.52
N ASP A 13 11.87 34.32 -1.21
CA ASP A 13 11.56 33.18 -0.34
C ASP A 13 10.05 33.03 -0.16
N ILE A 14 9.60 31.77 -0.26
CA ILE A 14 8.20 31.39 -0.09
C ILE A 14 8.10 30.47 1.12
N LYS A 15 7.20 30.82 2.05
CA LYS A 15 6.90 29.99 3.22
C LYS A 15 5.43 29.60 3.23
N LEU A 16 5.18 28.33 3.52
CA LEU A 16 3.84 27.76 3.66
C LEU A 16 3.64 27.26 5.10
N TYR A 17 2.51 27.60 5.67
CA TYR A 17 2.11 27.15 7.00
C TYR A 17 0.68 26.63 7.00
N GLY A 18 0.41 25.65 7.82
CA GLY A 18 -0.93 25.11 7.96
C GLY A 18 -1.05 23.65 7.54
N SER A 19 -2.24 23.19 7.40
CA SER A 19 -2.50 21.83 6.95
C SER A 19 -3.68 21.75 5.99
N TYR A 20 -3.57 20.84 5.04
CA TYR A 20 -4.62 20.49 4.12
C TYR A 20 -5.07 19.05 4.37
N VAL A 21 -6.37 18.87 4.64
CA VAL A 21 -6.99 17.56 4.80
C VAL A 21 -7.64 17.17 3.48
N LEU A 22 -7.29 16.01 2.99
CA LEU A 22 -7.82 15.44 1.76
C LEU A 22 -9.17 14.78 2.07
N GLU A 23 -10.21 15.19 1.37
CA GLU A 23 -11.54 14.58 1.47
C GLU A 23 -11.72 13.46 0.45
N LYS A 24 -11.20 13.68 -0.75
CA LYS A 24 -11.26 12.73 -1.86
C LYS A 24 -10.01 12.87 -2.72
N GLY A 25 -9.62 11.80 -3.35
CA GLY A 25 -8.52 11.79 -4.32
C GLY A 25 -8.25 10.41 -4.83
N SER A 26 -7.45 10.34 -5.88
CA SER A 26 -6.92 9.09 -6.42
C SER A 26 -5.42 9.23 -6.65
N TYR A 27 -4.73 8.12 -6.49
CA TYR A 27 -3.31 8.00 -6.79
C TYR A 27 -3.10 6.85 -7.75
N ASN A 28 -2.54 7.13 -8.91
CA ASN A 28 -2.20 6.10 -9.88
C ASN A 28 -0.85 5.49 -9.50
N PHE A 29 -0.90 4.32 -8.88
CA PHE A 29 0.27 3.55 -8.52
C PHE A 29 0.76 2.76 -9.71
N SER A 30 2.05 2.89 -10.03
CA SER A 30 2.71 2.09 -11.07
C SER A 30 3.97 1.44 -10.52
N LEU A 31 4.13 0.16 -10.80
CA LEU A 31 5.33 -0.60 -10.50
C LEU A 31 5.93 -1.12 -11.80
N GLN A 32 7.07 -0.54 -12.20
CA GLN A 32 7.81 -0.89 -13.43
C GLN A 32 6.95 -0.92 -14.71
N ASP A 33 5.91 -0.10 -14.79
CA ASP A 33 4.93 -0.06 -15.88
C ASP A 33 4.22 -1.40 -16.17
N ILE A 34 4.40 -2.39 -15.30
CA ILE A 34 3.78 -3.72 -15.42
C ILE A 34 2.49 -3.77 -14.60
N ILE A 35 2.51 -3.22 -13.39
CA ILE A 35 1.36 -3.15 -12.51
C ILE A 35 0.95 -1.70 -12.37
N THR A 36 -0.25 -1.37 -12.85
CA THR A 36 -0.85 -0.04 -12.67
C THR A 36 -2.19 -0.18 -11.98
N ARG A 37 -2.39 0.52 -10.85
CA ARG A 37 -3.63 0.48 -10.07
C ARG A 37 -3.97 1.86 -9.53
N ASP A 38 -5.25 2.18 -9.56
CA ASP A 38 -5.77 3.42 -9.02
C ASP A 38 -6.18 3.22 -7.55
N PHE A 39 -5.42 3.84 -6.66
CA PHE A 39 -5.71 3.86 -5.24
C PHE A 39 -6.60 5.06 -4.91
N SER A 40 -7.62 4.83 -4.10
CA SER A 40 -8.45 5.90 -3.53
C SER A 40 -7.80 6.44 -2.27
N ILE A 41 -7.59 7.75 -2.21
CA ILE A 41 -7.06 8.41 -1.01
C ILE A 41 -8.14 8.37 0.07
N LYS A 42 -7.77 7.89 1.24
CA LYS A 42 -8.66 7.82 2.40
C LYS A 42 -8.95 9.20 2.95
N GLU A 43 -10.20 9.47 3.24
CA GLU A 43 -10.63 10.69 3.92
C GLU A 43 -9.87 10.89 5.24
N GLY A 44 -9.47 12.12 5.51
CA GLY A 44 -8.66 12.48 6.66
C GLY A 44 -7.16 12.41 6.43
N SER A 45 -6.70 11.93 5.27
CA SER A 45 -5.30 12.05 4.84
C SER A 45 -4.88 13.52 4.86
N ARG A 46 -3.65 13.81 5.30
CA ARG A 46 -3.21 15.17 5.60
C ARG A 46 -1.86 15.49 5.01
N VAL A 47 -1.72 16.74 4.57
CA VAL A 47 -0.46 17.37 4.20
C VAL A 47 -0.24 18.58 5.10
N SER A 48 0.89 18.66 5.78
CA SER A 48 1.20 19.73 6.74
C SER A 48 2.44 20.49 6.33
N PHE A 49 2.35 21.82 6.40
CA PHE A 49 3.38 22.76 5.99
C PHE A 49 3.91 23.50 7.23
N HIS A 50 5.23 23.61 7.35
CA HIS A 50 5.92 24.19 8.52
C HIS A 50 6.96 25.25 8.11
N GLY A 51 6.70 26.00 7.08
CA GLY A 51 7.55 27.06 6.56
C GLY A 51 8.14 26.70 5.20
N ASP A 52 9.25 26.00 5.13
CA ASP A 52 9.84 25.55 3.87
C ASP A 52 8.86 24.62 3.13
N PRO A 53 8.43 24.98 1.88
CA PRO A 53 7.55 24.10 1.09
C PRO A 53 8.13 22.71 0.85
N MET A 54 9.46 22.57 0.84
CA MET A 54 10.14 21.30 0.66
C MET A 54 10.21 20.47 1.96
N ALA A 55 9.92 21.08 3.12
CA ALA A 55 9.84 20.40 4.42
C ALA A 55 8.38 20.10 4.79
N THR A 56 7.62 19.65 3.81
CA THR A 56 6.22 19.25 3.96
C THR A 56 6.12 17.88 4.60
N ASN A 57 5.23 17.73 5.57
CA ASN A 57 4.97 16.46 6.24
C ASN A 57 3.70 15.81 5.69
N LEU A 58 3.82 14.53 5.37
CA LEU A 58 2.75 13.72 4.80
C LEU A 58 2.17 12.77 5.86
N ASP A 59 0.86 12.58 5.82
CA ASP A 59 0.12 11.54 6.53
C ASP A 59 -1.04 11.11 5.62
N ILE A 60 -0.73 10.26 4.66
CA ILE A 60 -1.64 9.87 3.59
C ILE A 60 -1.85 8.36 3.62
N SER A 61 -3.10 7.94 3.57
CA SER A 61 -3.47 6.55 3.33
C SER A 61 -4.23 6.43 2.02
N ALA A 62 -3.81 5.51 1.18
CA ALA A 62 -4.47 5.22 -0.09
C ALA A 62 -4.85 3.73 -0.14
N ILE A 63 -6.04 3.42 -0.67
CA ILE A 63 -6.64 2.09 -0.63
C ILE A 63 -6.96 1.64 -2.04
N TYR A 64 -6.55 0.42 -2.37
CA TYR A 64 -7.03 -0.33 -3.52
C TYR A 64 -7.83 -1.53 -3.05
N SER A 65 -9.11 -1.60 -3.46
CA SER A 65 -10.04 -2.66 -3.07
C SER A 65 -10.15 -3.70 -4.16
N LEU A 66 -10.09 -4.95 -3.77
CA LEU A 66 -10.23 -6.11 -4.66
C LEU A 66 -10.95 -7.25 -3.93
N SER A 67 -11.14 -8.38 -4.61
CA SER A 67 -11.63 -9.61 -4.00
C SER A 67 -10.63 -10.74 -4.27
N ALA A 68 -10.34 -11.54 -3.26
CA ALA A 68 -9.42 -12.68 -3.36
C ALA A 68 -9.92 -13.86 -2.54
N ASN A 69 -9.47 -15.07 -2.89
CA ASN A 69 -9.82 -16.29 -2.19
C ASN A 69 -8.77 -16.59 -1.11
N LEU A 70 -9.21 -16.83 0.12
CA LEU A 70 -8.32 -17.16 1.24
C LEU A 70 -7.67 -18.55 1.08
N LEU A 71 -8.25 -19.44 0.27
CA LEU A 71 -7.64 -20.74 -0.04
C LEU A 71 -6.29 -20.63 -0.74
N ASP A 72 -6.08 -19.55 -1.49
CA ASP A 72 -4.77 -19.30 -2.11
C ASP A 72 -3.69 -19.01 -1.04
N LEU A 73 -4.09 -18.49 0.12
CA LEU A 73 -3.19 -18.19 1.23
C LEU A 73 -2.93 -19.40 2.12
N ASP A 74 -3.99 -20.16 2.46
CA ASP A 74 -3.91 -21.37 3.30
C ASP A 74 -5.09 -22.31 2.97
N GLU A 75 -4.79 -23.51 2.52
CA GLU A 75 -5.77 -24.55 2.20
C GLU A 75 -6.65 -24.95 3.40
N ASN A 76 -6.20 -24.73 4.62
CA ASN A 76 -6.99 -25.01 5.81
C ASN A 76 -8.26 -24.14 5.94
N PHE A 77 -8.37 -23.04 5.19
CA PHE A 77 -9.62 -22.30 5.07
C PHE A 77 -10.72 -23.07 4.35
N ALA A 78 -10.38 -24.20 3.67
CA ALA A 78 -11.35 -25.12 3.09
C ALA A 78 -12.28 -25.77 4.13
N ASN A 79 -11.83 -25.85 5.39
CA ASN A 79 -12.64 -26.40 6.49
C ASN A 79 -13.79 -25.47 6.90
N ASP A 80 -13.72 -24.21 6.54
CA ASP A 80 -14.82 -23.25 6.72
C ASP A 80 -15.66 -23.17 5.43
N LYS A 81 -16.92 -23.60 5.53
CA LYS A 81 -17.82 -23.70 4.37
C LYS A 81 -18.15 -22.35 3.75
N GLU A 82 -18.10 -21.27 4.53
CA GLU A 82 -18.36 -19.93 4.03
C GLU A 82 -17.13 -19.36 3.30
N LEU A 83 -15.94 -19.57 3.85
CA LEU A 83 -14.69 -19.04 3.30
C LEU A 83 -14.17 -19.86 2.10
N SER A 84 -14.47 -21.15 2.05
CA SER A 84 -13.92 -22.06 1.03
C SER A 84 -14.51 -21.84 -0.37
N ARG A 85 -15.69 -21.22 -0.49
CA ARG A 85 -16.42 -21.12 -1.76
C ARG A 85 -16.50 -19.70 -2.32
N THR A 86 -16.08 -18.70 -1.55
CA THR A 86 -16.28 -17.30 -1.90
C THR A 86 -14.97 -16.53 -1.85
N THR A 87 -14.85 -15.55 -2.73
CA THR A 87 -13.84 -14.52 -2.57
C THR A 87 -14.26 -13.56 -1.46
N VAL A 88 -13.31 -13.07 -0.70
CA VAL A 88 -13.53 -12.05 0.34
C VAL A 88 -13.05 -10.69 -0.14
N PRO A 89 -13.70 -9.59 0.27
CA PRO A 89 -13.19 -8.26 0.03
C PRO A 89 -11.85 -8.06 0.74
N VAL A 90 -10.88 -7.54 0.00
CA VAL A 90 -9.53 -7.26 0.48
C VAL A 90 -9.20 -5.81 0.14
N GLN A 91 -8.63 -5.09 1.07
CA GLN A 91 -8.09 -3.76 0.87
C GLN A 91 -6.57 -3.79 1.01
N THR A 92 -5.87 -3.45 -0.06
CA THR A 92 -4.44 -3.13 0.01
C THR A 92 -4.30 -1.66 0.36
N ILE A 93 -3.53 -1.36 1.39
CA ILE A 93 -3.41 -0.02 1.95
C ILE A 93 -1.96 0.43 1.77
N LEU A 94 -1.76 1.58 1.14
CA LEU A 94 -0.48 2.28 1.08
C LEU A 94 -0.52 3.45 2.04
N ASN A 95 0.30 3.40 3.08
CA ASN A 95 0.51 4.51 4.01
C ASN A 95 1.80 5.25 3.65
N VAL A 96 1.69 6.56 3.47
CA VAL A 96 2.79 7.47 3.16
C VAL A 96 2.88 8.49 4.28
N SER A 97 3.97 8.50 5.01
CA SER A 97 4.15 9.36 6.19
C SER A 97 5.52 10.04 6.21
N GLY A 98 5.62 11.10 7.00
CA GLY A 98 6.88 11.81 7.21
C GLY A 98 7.18 12.89 6.18
N ASP A 99 8.44 13.26 6.06
CA ASP A 99 8.92 14.35 5.18
C ASP A 99 8.76 13.98 3.70
N VAL A 100 8.20 14.90 2.90
CA VAL A 100 7.95 14.69 1.46
C VAL A 100 9.22 14.34 0.67
N ARG A 101 10.40 14.77 1.14
CA ARG A 101 11.69 14.48 0.50
C ARG A 101 12.18 13.06 0.74
N ARG A 102 11.73 12.43 1.84
CA ARG A 102 12.05 11.05 2.23
C ARG A 102 10.85 10.45 2.95
N PRO A 103 9.76 10.17 2.24
CA PRO A 103 8.58 9.60 2.87
C PRO A 103 8.83 8.17 3.33
N ASP A 104 8.28 7.83 4.47
CA ASP A 104 8.14 6.45 4.91
C ASP A 104 6.93 5.84 4.23
N LEU A 105 7.15 4.73 3.55
CA LEU A 105 6.12 3.99 2.82
C LEU A 105 5.91 2.64 3.50
N ASN A 106 4.66 2.35 3.82
CA ASN A 106 4.27 1.09 4.44
C ASN A 106 3.01 0.54 3.77
N PHE A 107 3.05 -0.75 3.44
CA PHE A 107 1.88 -1.47 2.96
C PHE A 107 1.22 -2.25 4.09
N ASP A 108 -0.10 -2.31 4.04
CA ASP A 108 -0.91 -3.17 4.91
C ASP A 108 -2.06 -3.79 4.11
N ILE A 109 -2.69 -4.79 4.70
CA ILE A 109 -3.86 -5.47 4.15
C ILE A 109 -4.96 -5.44 5.20
N ALA A 110 -6.17 -5.07 4.78
CA ALA A 110 -7.35 -5.13 5.63
C ALA A 110 -8.45 -5.98 5.00
N PHE A 111 -9.25 -6.59 5.85
CA PHE A 111 -10.36 -7.47 5.49
C PHE A 111 -11.64 -6.94 6.12
N PRO A 112 -12.40 -6.08 5.40
CA PRO A 112 -13.54 -5.36 6.01
C PRO A 112 -14.70 -6.27 6.44
N THR A 113 -14.75 -7.50 5.95
CA THR A 113 -15.87 -8.44 6.21
C THR A 113 -15.50 -9.66 7.05
N LEU A 114 -14.22 -9.88 7.33
CA LEU A 114 -13.80 -11.03 8.13
C LEU A 114 -14.08 -10.82 9.62
N THR A 115 -14.38 -11.92 10.31
CA THR A 115 -14.41 -11.95 11.77
C THR A 115 -13.02 -11.74 12.34
N GLN A 116 -12.93 -11.25 13.58
CA GLN A 116 -11.64 -11.01 14.24
C GLN A 116 -10.76 -12.27 14.34
N ASP A 117 -11.37 -13.44 14.47
CA ASP A 117 -10.64 -14.71 14.57
C ASP A 117 -10.01 -15.10 13.24
N VAL A 118 -10.73 -14.94 12.14
CA VAL A 118 -10.22 -15.18 10.79
C VAL A 118 -9.16 -14.16 10.43
N ASP A 119 -9.39 -12.86 10.71
CA ASP A 119 -8.41 -11.80 10.47
C ASP A 119 -7.09 -12.07 11.22
N ARG A 120 -7.16 -12.44 12.50
CA ARG A 120 -5.98 -12.81 13.31
C ARG A 120 -5.21 -13.99 12.70
N ARG A 121 -5.94 -15.00 12.20
CA ARG A 121 -5.34 -16.13 11.55
C ARG A 121 -4.62 -15.74 10.26
N VAL A 122 -5.25 -14.95 9.41
CA VAL A 122 -4.62 -14.41 8.20
C VAL A 122 -3.35 -13.61 8.55
N ARG A 123 -3.41 -12.73 9.55
CA ARG A 123 -2.26 -11.94 9.99
C ARG A 123 -1.14 -12.80 10.58
N SER A 124 -1.44 -13.92 11.16
CA SER A 124 -0.41 -14.87 11.64
C SER A 124 0.37 -15.52 10.49
N ILE A 125 -0.28 -15.70 9.34
CA ILE A 125 0.36 -16.22 8.13
C ILE A 125 1.20 -15.12 7.46
N ILE A 126 0.68 -13.88 7.41
CA ILE A 126 1.37 -12.71 6.84
C ILE A 126 2.11 -11.96 7.96
N SER A 127 3.04 -12.61 8.62
CA SER A 127 3.63 -12.11 9.87
C SER A 127 4.89 -11.27 9.70
N THR A 128 5.49 -11.24 8.50
CA THR A 128 6.71 -10.49 8.22
C THR A 128 6.50 -9.44 7.12
N ASN A 129 7.33 -8.40 7.11
CA ASN A 129 7.29 -7.38 6.06
C ASN A 129 7.56 -7.97 4.66
N ASP A 130 8.44 -8.95 4.57
CA ASP A 130 8.72 -9.64 3.30
C ASP A 130 7.48 -10.38 2.79
N MET A 131 6.80 -11.13 3.68
CA MET A 131 5.55 -11.81 3.33
C MET A 131 4.45 -10.80 2.97
N MET A 132 4.33 -9.70 3.72
CA MET A 132 3.39 -8.63 3.40
C MET A 132 3.63 -8.07 1.99
N ASN A 133 4.88 -7.73 1.66
CA ASN A 133 5.24 -7.21 0.35
C ASN A 133 4.92 -8.19 -0.78
N ARG A 134 5.20 -9.48 -0.59
CA ARG A 134 4.85 -10.53 -1.56
C ARG A 134 3.34 -10.62 -1.76
N GLN A 135 2.56 -10.61 -0.70
CA GLN A 135 1.10 -10.63 -0.79
C GLN A 135 0.56 -9.41 -1.53
N ILE A 136 1.07 -8.21 -1.23
CA ILE A 136 0.69 -6.98 -1.92
C ILE A 136 0.95 -7.08 -3.43
N ILE A 137 2.11 -7.57 -3.85
CA ILE A 137 2.44 -7.74 -5.26
C ILE A 137 1.46 -8.69 -5.95
N TYR A 138 1.19 -9.85 -5.35
CA TYR A 138 0.26 -10.82 -5.92
C TYR A 138 -1.17 -10.29 -5.99
N LEU A 139 -1.62 -9.60 -4.94
CA LEU A 139 -2.95 -8.99 -4.92
C LEU A 139 -3.07 -7.89 -5.99
N LEU A 140 -2.08 -7.03 -6.14
CA LEU A 140 -2.10 -5.95 -7.13
C LEU A 140 -1.94 -6.46 -8.58
N ALA A 141 -1.10 -7.47 -8.80
CA ALA A 141 -0.85 -8.01 -10.13
C ALA A 141 -1.94 -8.98 -10.59
N LEU A 142 -2.36 -9.90 -9.72
CA LEU A 142 -3.13 -11.09 -10.08
C LEU A 142 -4.50 -11.16 -9.39
N ASN A 143 -4.85 -10.26 -8.49
CA ASN A 143 -6.02 -10.33 -7.60
C ASN A 143 -6.10 -11.66 -6.82
N ARG A 144 -4.95 -12.20 -6.42
CA ARG A 144 -4.82 -13.45 -5.70
C ARG A 144 -3.80 -13.32 -4.59
N PHE A 145 -3.91 -14.14 -3.54
CA PHE A 145 -2.86 -14.30 -2.57
C PHE A 145 -1.70 -15.13 -3.12
N TYR A 146 -0.50 -14.83 -2.66
CA TYR A 146 0.66 -15.69 -2.81
C TYR A 146 0.52 -16.91 -1.91
N THR A 147 0.66 -18.10 -2.47
CA THR A 147 0.68 -19.34 -1.70
C THR A 147 2.10 -19.59 -1.20
N PRO A 148 2.34 -19.68 0.13
CA PRO A 148 3.68 -19.93 0.66
C PRO A 148 4.33 -21.21 0.12
N ASP A 149 5.65 -21.19 -0.09
CA ASP A 149 6.41 -22.24 -0.79
C ASP A 149 6.35 -23.64 -0.13
N PHE A 150 6.06 -23.70 1.17
CA PHE A 150 5.87 -24.99 1.86
C PHE A 150 4.63 -25.77 1.37
N MET A 151 3.73 -25.09 0.63
CA MET A 151 2.55 -25.70 0.00
C MET A 151 2.75 -25.98 -1.50
N ASN A 152 3.80 -25.42 -2.12
CA ASN A 152 4.03 -25.48 -3.57
C ASN A 152 5.28 -26.28 -3.94
N MET A 153 5.30 -27.59 -3.70
CA MET A 153 6.36 -28.45 -4.24
C MET A 153 6.30 -28.66 -5.78
N GLY A 154 5.52 -27.86 -6.52
CA GLY A 154 5.25 -28.13 -7.93
C GLY A 154 5.36 -27.00 -8.95
N GLN A 155 5.57 -25.75 -8.58
CA GLN A 155 5.56 -24.62 -9.56
C GLN A 155 6.74 -23.67 -9.42
N SER A 156 7.86 -24.06 -10.01
CA SER A 156 9.12 -23.30 -9.96
C SER A 156 9.19 -22.05 -10.86
N ARG A 157 8.18 -21.76 -11.70
CA ARG A 157 8.26 -20.68 -12.69
C ARG A 157 7.78 -19.30 -12.25
N ASN A 158 6.96 -19.23 -11.22
CA ASN A 158 6.41 -17.95 -10.76
C ASN A 158 7.30 -17.24 -9.72
N ASN A 159 8.25 -17.95 -9.12
CA ASN A 159 9.10 -17.42 -8.07
C ASN A 159 10.11 -16.37 -8.55
N GLU A 160 10.59 -16.44 -9.80
CA GLU A 160 11.55 -15.47 -10.34
C GLU A 160 10.91 -14.08 -10.55
N LEU A 161 9.70 -14.03 -11.10
CA LEU A 161 8.98 -12.76 -11.33
C LEU A 161 8.64 -12.06 -10.01
N VAL A 162 8.26 -12.80 -9.00
CA VAL A 162 7.92 -12.26 -7.67
C VAL A 162 9.16 -11.82 -6.92
N SER A 163 10.25 -12.56 -7.00
CA SER A 163 11.53 -12.17 -6.40
C SER A 163 12.04 -10.85 -7.00
N VAL A 164 11.98 -10.69 -8.32
CA VAL A 164 12.34 -9.44 -9.02
C VAL A 164 11.41 -8.31 -8.63
N ALA A 165 10.10 -8.53 -8.61
CA ALA A 165 9.11 -7.51 -8.22
C ALA A 165 9.25 -7.10 -6.74
N SER A 166 9.51 -8.04 -5.81
CA SER A 166 9.75 -7.74 -4.40
C SER A 166 11.02 -6.91 -4.18
N SER A 167 12.10 -7.26 -4.86
CA SER A 167 13.36 -6.49 -4.82
C SER A 167 13.15 -5.09 -5.40
N THR A 168 12.34 -4.96 -6.44
CA THR A 168 12.04 -3.70 -7.11
C THR A 168 11.09 -2.83 -6.30
N LEU A 169 10.11 -3.39 -5.59
CA LEU A 169 9.29 -2.64 -4.63
C LEU A 169 10.17 -1.97 -3.57
N SER A 170 11.10 -2.71 -2.98
CA SER A 170 12.03 -2.17 -2.00
C SER A 170 12.91 -1.06 -2.57
N LEU A 171 13.32 -1.15 -3.85
CA LEU A 171 14.13 -0.14 -4.54
C LEU A 171 13.29 1.03 -5.06
N SER A 172 12.06 0.81 -5.56
CA SER A 172 11.16 1.85 -6.04
C SER A 172 10.68 2.77 -4.92
N LEU A 173 10.54 2.25 -3.70
CA LEU A 173 10.23 3.03 -2.51
C LEU A 173 11.35 4.04 -2.16
N ILE A 174 12.60 3.81 -2.64
CA ILE A 174 13.73 4.71 -2.49
C ILE A 174 13.75 5.79 -3.59
N HIS A 175 13.11 5.57 -4.74
CA HIS A 175 13.16 6.42 -5.93
C HIS A 175 11.93 7.30 -6.19
N ILE A 176 10.93 7.35 -5.32
CA ILE A 176 9.76 8.25 -5.46
C ILE A 176 10.11 9.75 -5.20
N SER A 177 11.37 10.11 -5.10
CA SER A 177 11.82 11.47 -4.79
C SER A 177 12.18 12.33 -5.99
N GLU A 178 11.81 12.01 -7.23
CA GLU A 178 11.98 12.92 -8.36
C GLU A 178 10.68 13.11 -9.14
N PRO A 179 10.02 14.31 -9.00
CA PRO A 179 9.09 14.75 -10.00
C PRO A 179 9.88 15.24 -11.22
N THR A 180 9.76 14.58 -12.33
CA THR A 180 10.04 15.14 -13.64
C THR A 180 8.84 15.94 -14.11
#